data_bc172709b7774d3790c46c623da69b73
#
_entry.id   bc172709b7774d3790c46c623da69b73
#
_cell.length_a   1.000
_cell.length_b   1.000
_cell.length_c   1.000
_cell.angle_alpha   90.00
_cell.angle_beta   90.00
_cell.angle_gamma   90.00
#
_symmetry.space_group_name_H-M   'P 1'
#
loop_
_entity.id
_entity.type
_entity.pdbx_description
1 polymer ?
#
loop_
_entity_poly.entity_id
_entity_poly.type
_entity_poly.pdbx_seq_one_letter_code
_entity_poly.pdbx_strand_id
1 'polypeptide(L)'
;NTKLLQHQLLQKDIPSINRALDFKINAALIKSKTDYISLGLISQILKDDTANYEVNILKMQLLIWILETNTGDIQELNLKGGQKMYFDQKLETYVPVRHDIHYYNYIKRNAQNIQIGITNHAHLIHSDQENSIYQLFDDCIIDEAHRLPDYALNQVTNELNYSDIKYQLGLIGKNENEKLLKLVDHLEQ
;
A
#
# COMPACT_ATOMS: atom_id res chain seq x y z
N ASN A 1 -17.19 -3.83 -1.95
CA ASN A 1 -16.15 -3.93 -2.97
C ASN A 1 -15.66 -2.53 -3.40
N THR A 2 -15.05 -1.83 -2.46
CA THR A 2 -14.70 -0.41 -2.56
C THR A 2 -13.70 -0.09 -3.69
N LYS A 3 -12.75 -0.99 -3.99
CA LYS A 3 -11.76 -0.77 -5.06
C LYS A 3 -12.41 -0.72 -6.46
N LEU A 4 -13.34 -1.64 -6.73
CA LEU A 4 -14.07 -1.66 -8.01
C LEU A 4 -14.88 -0.38 -8.21
N LEU A 5 -15.55 0.09 -7.16
CA LEU A 5 -16.34 1.32 -7.19
C LEU A 5 -15.46 2.55 -7.44
N GLN A 6 -14.29 2.64 -6.78
CA GLN A 6 -13.33 3.72 -7.01
C GLN A 6 -12.86 3.78 -8.47
N HIS A 7 -12.52 2.62 -9.06
CA HIS A 7 -12.15 2.54 -10.47
C HIS A 7 -13.32 2.91 -11.39
N GLN A 8 -14.54 2.48 -11.08
CA GLN A 8 -15.73 2.85 -11.84
C GLN A 8 -15.94 4.36 -11.84
N LEU A 9 -15.90 5.00 -10.67
CA LEU A 9 -16.03 6.46 -10.55
C LEU A 9 -14.99 7.17 -11.42
N LEU A 10 -13.71 6.78 -11.31
CA LEU A 10 -12.63 7.44 -12.02
C LEU A 10 -12.64 7.20 -13.54
N GLN A 11 -12.93 5.98 -13.98
CA GLN A 11 -12.80 5.59 -15.39
C GLN A 11 -14.08 5.75 -16.20
N LYS A 12 -15.26 5.75 -15.56
CA LYS A 12 -16.55 5.80 -16.25
C LYS A 12 -17.35 7.03 -15.86
N ASP A 13 -17.58 7.26 -14.58
CA ASP A 13 -18.57 8.24 -14.14
C ASP A 13 -18.05 9.68 -14.31
N ILE A 14 -16.82 9.98 -13.84
CA ILE A 14 -16.17 11.28 -14.01
C ILE A 14 -16.02 11.65 -15.51
N PRO A 15 -15.50 10.77 -16.39
CA PRO A 15 -15.47 11.05 -17.83
C PRO A 15 -16.84 11.29 -18.45
N SER A 16 -17.88 10.63 -17.94
CA SER A 16 -19.25 10.83 -18.42
C SER A 16 -19.81 12.19 -18.00
N ILE A 17 -19.55 12.60 -16.76
CA ILE A 17 -19.89 13.92 -16.25
C ILE A 17 -19.14 14.99 -17.02
N ASN A 18 -17.84 14.84 -17.26
CA ASN A 18 -17.02 15.77 -18.03
C ASN A 18 -17.48 15.97 -19.47
N ARG A 19 -18.16 14.97 -20.05
CA ARG A 19 -18.78 15.11 -21.38
C ARG A 19 -20.08 15.91 -21.38
N ALA A 20 -20.76 15.94 -20.22
CA ALA A 20 -22.03 16.63 -20.06
C ALA A 20 -21.86 18.08 -19.53
N LEU A 21 -20.70 18.41 -18.99
CA LEU A 21 -20.39 19.74 -18.45
C LEU A 21 -19.57 20.57 -19.44
N ASP A 22 -19.72 21.89 -19.38
CA ASP A 22 -18.91 22.84 -20.15
C ASP A 22 -17.49 23.04 -19.60
N PHE A 23 -17.17 22.40 -18.46
CA PHE A 23 -15.85 22.43 -17.82
C PHE A 23 -15.37 21.03 -17.46
N LYS A 24 -14.06 20.86 -17.34
CA LYS A 24 -13.44 19.56 -17.04
C LYS A 24 -13.14 19.46 -15.54
N ILE A 25 -13.65 18.41 -14.92
CA ILE A 25 -13.32 18.03 -13.54
C ILE A 25 -12.07 17.14 -13.57
N ASN A 26 -11.04 17.52 -12.83
CA ASN A 26 -9.86 16.72 -12.61
C ASN A 26 -10.07 15.88 -11.33
N ALA A 27 -10.14 14.57 -11.50
CA ALA A 27 -10.28 13.62 -10.39
C ALA A 27 -9.12 12.65 -10.35
N ALA A 28 -8.73 12.22 -9.15
CA ALA A 28 -7.70 11.20 -8.97
C ALA A 28 -8.02 10.28 -7.80
N LEU A 29 -7.50 9.05 -7.87
CA LEU A 29 -7.48 8.11 -6.77
C LEU A 29 -6.38 8.51 -5.80
N ILE A 30 -6.74 8.67 -4.53
CA ILE A 30 -5.82 9.02 -3.45
C ILE A 30 -5.66 7.82 -2.54
N LYS A 31 -4.42 7.38 -2.36
CA LYS A 31 -4.03 6.24 -1.54
C LYS A 31 -3.05 6.67 -0.44
N SER A 32 -2.79 5.78 0.51
CA SER A 32 -1.78 5.98 1.54
C SER A 32 -0.37 6.11 0.94
N LYS A 33 0.51 6.79 1.65
CA LYS A 33 1.93 6.86 1.29
C LYS A 33 2.56 5.46 1.14
N THR A 34 2.13 4.51 1.96
CA THR A 34 2.60 3.11 1.93
C THR A 34 2.14 2.32 0.71
N ASP A 35 1.17 2.82 -0.05
CA ASP A 35 0.75 2.21 -1.32
C ASP A 35 1.66 2.57 -2.49
N TYR A 36 2.58 3.53 -2.31
CA TYR A 36 3.49 4.00 -3.35
C TYR A 36 4.92 3.58 -3.07
N ILE A 37 5.64 3.27 -4.14
CA ILE A 37 7.03 2.81 -4.06
C ILE A 37 8.00 3.96 -3.78
N SER A 38 9.07 3.63 -3.06
CA SER A 38 10.28 4.43 -2.93
C SER A 38 11.39 3.83 -3.79
N LEU A 39 12.14 4.66 -4.50
CA LEU A 39 13.31 4.20 -5.27
C LEU A 39 14.43 3.69 -4.35
N GLY A 40 14.51 4.22 -3.13
CA GLY A 40 15.44 3.73 -2.12
C GLY A 40 15.13 2.31 -1.70
N LEU A 41 13.85 1.95 -1.50
CA LEU A 41 13.43 0.57 -1.22
C LEU A 41 13.79 -0.36 -2.36
N ILE A 42 13.52 0.02 -3.62
CA ILE A 42 13.93 -0.78 -4.79
C ILE A 42 15.44 -1.01 -4.77
N SER A 43 16.23 0.05 -4.59
CA SER A 43 17.69 -0.04 -4.52
C SER A 43 18.16 -0.99 -3.42
N GLN A 44 17.52 -0.98 -2.26
CA GLN A 44 17.81 -1.90 -1.15
C GLN A 44 17.51 -3.35 -1.53
N ILE A 45 16.32 -3.63 -2.12
CA ILE A 45 15.94 -4.96 -2.57
C ILE A 45 16.90 -5.49 -3.65
N LEU A 46 17.27 -4.66 -4.62
CA LEU A 46 18.18 -5.06 -5.70
C LEU A 46 19.59 -5.41 -5.20
N LYS A 47 20.07 -4.74 -4.15
CA LYS A 47 21.38 -4.96 -3.54
C LYS A 47 21.41 -6.13 -2.54
N ASP A 48 20.26 -6.66 -2.17
CA ASP A 48 20.19 -7.80 -1.25
C ASP A 48 20.74 -9.05 -1.95
N ASP A 49 21.74 -9.69 -1.33
CA ASP A 49 22.42 -10.88 -1.87
C ASP A 49 21.65 -12.19 -1.60
N THR A 50 20.41 -12.10 -1.13
CA THR A 50 19.57 -13.28 -0.88
C THR A 50 19.38 -14.08 -2.17
N ALA A 51 20.03 -15.24 -2.26
CA ALA A 51 19.96 -16.17 -3.39
C ALA A 51 18.70 -17.05 -3.29
N ASN A 52 17.53 -16.48 -3.51
CA ASN A 52 16.26 -17.18 -3.55
C ASN A 52 15.61 -16.95 -4.94
N TYR A 53 15.07 -18.02 -5.53
CA TYR A 53 14.39 -17.96 -6.83
C TYR A 53 13.27 -16.90 -6.86
N GLU A 54 12.40 -16.85 -5.83
CA GLU A 54 11.31 -15.90 -5.76
C GLU A 54 11.79 -14.46 -5.62
N VAL A 55 12.86 -14.23 -4.84
CA VAL A 55 13.48 -12.90 -4.69
C VAL A 55 14.10 -12.44 -6.01
N ASN A 56 14.73 -13.34 -6.77
CA ASN A 56 15.29 -12.99 -8.07
C ASN A 56 14.20 -12.62 -9.08
N ILE A 57 13.08 -13.34 -9.09
CA ILE A 57 11.93 -12.99 -9.95
C ILE A 57 11.38 -11.62 -9.52
N LEU A 58 11.23 -11.37 -8.22
CA LEU A 58 10.79 -10.06 -7.72
C LEU A 58 11.71 -8.93 -8.19
N LYS A 59 13.03 -9.11 -8.10
CA LYS A 59 14.00 -8.11 -8.58
C LYS A 59 13.84 -7.82 -10.07
N MET A 60 13.68 -8.84 -10.89
CA MET A 60 13.44 -8.68 -12.33
C MET A 60 12.11 -7.96 -12.60
N GLN A 61 11.05 -8.33 -11.87
CA GLN A 61 9.74 -7.71 -11.98
C GLN A 61 9.78 -6.22 -11.57
N LEU A 62 10.47 -5.88 -10.49
CA LEU A 62 10.67 -4.50 -10.05
C LEU A 62 11.41 -3.67 -11.09
N LEU A 63 12.47 -4.21 -11.71
CA LEU A 63 13.23 -3.52 -12.74
C LEU A 63 12.39 -3.21 -13.98
N ILE A 64 11.58 -4.16 -14.43
CA ILE A 64 10.69 -3.95 -15.58
C ILE A 64 9.59 -2.94 -15.22
N TRP A 65 8.92 -3.17 -14.08
CA TRP A 65 7.81 -2.34 -13.66
C TRP A 65 8.18 -0.87 -13.44
N ILE A 66 9.35 -0.59 -12.85
CA ILE A 66 9.77 0.79 -12.59
C ILE A 66 10.00 1.59 -13.88
N LEU A 67 10.27 0.93 -15.01
CA LEU A 67 10.41 1.57 -16.32
C LEU A 67 9.06 1.86 -16.98
N GLU A 68 8.00 1.16 -16.56
CA GLU A 68 6.67 1.24 -17.18
C GLU A 68 5.67 2.02 -16.33
N THR A 69 5.83 2.01 -14.99
CA THR A 69 4.86 2.64 -14.10
C THR A 69 4.88 4.16 -14.20
N ASN A 70 3.68 4.75 -14.29
CA ASN A 70 3.47 6.19 -14.20
C ASN A 70 2.98 6.62 -12.81
N THR A 71 2.53 5.67 -11.99
CA THR A 71 1.89 5.93 -10.70
C THR A 71 2.79 5.57 -9.53
N GLY A 72 3.65 4.56 -9.69
CA GLY A 72 4.42 3.95 -8.60
C GLY A 72 3.55 3.21 -7.59
N ASP A 73 2.32 2.82 -7.95
CA ASP A 73 1.39 2.09 -7.09
C ASP A 73 1.84 0.62 -6.95
N ILE A 74 2.24 0.22 -5.74
CA ILE A 74 2.73 -1.13 -5.43
C ILE A 74 1.71 -2.21 -5.82
N GLN A 75 0.42 -1.91 -5.83
CA GLN A 75 -0.62 -2.88 -6.20
C GLN A 75 -0.54 -3.31 -7.68
N GLU A 76 0.07 -2.52 -8.54
CA GLU A 76 0.32 -2.88 -9.95
C GLU A 76 1.24 -4.09 -10.08
N LEU A 77 2.13 -4.31 -9.11
CA LEU A 77 3.05 -5.45 -9.08
C LEU A 77 2.33 -6.79 -8.93
N ASN A 78 1.12 -6.82 -8.35
CA ASN A 78 0.32 -8.03 -8.14
C ASN A 78 1.13 -9.19 -7.52
N LEU A 79 1.97 -8.88 -6.54
CA LEU A 79 2.86 -9.84 -5.87
C LEU A 79 2.08 -10.93 -5.14
N LYS A 80 2.60 -12.17 -5.16
CA LYS A 80 1.99 -13.34 -4.53
C LYS A 80 3.05 -14.20 -3.82
N GLY A 81 2.59 -15.04 -2.89
CA GLY A 81 3.45 -16.03 -2.23
C GLY A 81 4.66 -15.42 -1.56
N GLY A 82 5.81 -16.06 -1.71
CA GLY A 82 7.07 -15.64 -1.11
C GLY A 82 7.59 -14.29 -1.61
N GLN A 83 7.28 -13.92 -2.85
CA GLN A 83 7.61 -12.58 -3.38
C GLN A 83 6.94 -11.50 -2.56
N LYS A 84 5.62 -11.67 -2.29
CA LYS A 84 4.85 -10.71 -1.48
C LYS A 84 5.37 -10.65 -0.06
N MET A 85 5.58 -11.80 0.59
CA MET A 85 6.08 -11.86 1.97
C MET A 85 7.44 -11.15 2.11
N TYR A 86 8.36 -11.42 1.19
CA TYR A 86 9.68 -10.79 1.19
C TYR A 86 9.57 -9.27 0.96
N PHE A 87 8.73 -8.85 0.00
CA PHE A 87 8.54 -7.43 -0.29
C PHE A 87 7.93 -6.69 0.89
N ASP A 88 6.87 -7.24 1.50
CA ASP A 88 6.19 -6.65 2.66
C ASP A 88 7.16 -6.51 3.84
N GLN A 89 7.99 -7.54 4.13
CA GLN A 89 9.03 -7.46 5.16
C GLN A 89 10.04 -6.34 4.89
N LYS A 90 10.48 -6.19 3.64
CA LYS A 90 11.40 -5.11 3.28
C LYS A 90 10.74 -3.74 3.37
N LEU A 91 9.47 -3.63 3.00
CA LEU A 91 8.69 -2.40 3.11
C LEU A 91 8.52 -1.95 4.57
N GLU A 92 8.20 -2.89 5.49
CA GLU A 92 8.03 -2.62 6.92
C GLU A 92 9.33 -2.17 7.59
N THR A 93 10.46 -2.75 7.18
CA THR A 93 11.77 -2.46 7.77
C THR A 93 12.50 -1.32 7.08
N TYR A 94 11.96 -0.79 5.99
CA TYR A 94 12.59 0.26 5.22
C TYR A 94 12.56 1.60 5.94
N VAL A 95 13.75 2.18 6.13
CA VAL A 95 13.90 3.55 6.65
C VAL A 95 14.32 4.46 5.48
N PRO A 96 13.47 5.42 5.10
CA PRO A 96 13.77 6.33 4.00
C PRO A 96 15.04 7.15 4.27
N VAL A 97 15.94 7.22 3.29
CA VAL A 97 17.12 8.07 3.35
C VAL A 97 16.77 9.52 2.98
N ARG A 98 17.63 10.48 3.39
CA ARG A 98 17.36 11.93 3.30
C ARG A 98 16.94 12.43 1.88
N HIS A 99 17.35 11.77 0.82
CA HIS A 99 17.04 12.15 -0.57
C HIS A 99 16.28 11.06 -1.31
N ASP A 100 15.53 10.25 -0.57
CA ASP A 100 14.73 9.20 -1.18
C ASP A 100 13.64 9.77 -2.08
N ILE A 101 13.61 9.28 -3.31
CA ILE A 101 12.58 9.62 -4.29
C ILE A 101 11.40 8.70 -4.07
N HIS A 102 10.34 9.24 -3.52
CA HIS A 102 9.10 8.53 -3.23
C HIS A 102 8.00 9.01 -4.19
N TYR A 103 7.34 8.08 -4.87
CA TYR A 103 6.28 8.39 -5.83
C TYR A 103 5.10 9.15 -5.19
N TYR A 104 4.81 8.91 -3.93
CA TYR A 104 3.80 9.69 -3.19
C TYR A 104 4.05 11.19 -3.24
N ASN A 105 5.30 11.63 -3.15
CA ASN A 105 5.63 13.06 -3.22
C ASN A 105 5.35 13.65 -4.60
N TYR A 106 5.53 12.85 -5.66
CA TYR A 106 5.15 13.24 -7.01
C TYR A 106 3.63 13.37 -7.16
N ILE A 107 2.88 12.37 -6.68
CA ILE A 107 1.41 12.41 -6.66
C ILE A 107 0.92 13.61 -5.85
N LYS A 108 1.48 13.86 -4.66
CA LYS A 108 1.12 14.99 -3.80
C LYS A 108 1.32 16.35 -4.48
N ARG A 109 2.43 16.53 -5.20
CA ARG A 109 2.67 17.77 -5.96
C ARG A 109 1.64 17.98 -7.07
N ASN A 110 1.29 16.92 -7.77
CA ASN A 110 0.30 16.98 -8.85
C ASN A 110 -1.13 17.09 -8.32
N ALA A 111 -1.38 16.72 -7.07
CA ALA A 111 -2.69 16.78 -6.44
C ALA A 111 -3.24 18.21 -6.26
N GLN A 112 -2.39 19.22 -6.31
CA GLN A 112 -2.84 20.63 -6.25
C GLN A 112 -3.80 21.01 -7.39
N ASN A 113 -3.80 20.25 -8.49
CA ASN A 113 -4.70 20.46 -9.62
C ASN A 113 -5.93 19.52 -9.58
N ILE A 114 -6.07 18.71 -8.55
CA ILE A 114 -7.17 17.76 -8.39
C ILE A 114 -8.32 18.44 -7.68
N GLN A 115 -9.50 18.42 -8.30
CA GLN A 115 -10.75 18.96 -7.73
C GLN A 115 -11.53 17.90 -6.95
N ILE A 116 -11.41 16.62 -7.35
CA ILE A 116 -12.07 15.50 -6.67
C ILE A 116 -11.04 14.43 -6.34
N GLY A 117 -10.79 14.21 -5.05
CA GLY A 117 -10.01 13.09 -4.55
C GLY A 117 -10.91 11.91 -4.18
N ILE A 118 -10.68 10.74 -4.79
CA ILE A 118 -11.42 9.52 -4.49
C ILE A 118 -10.55 8.65 -3.59
N THR A 119 -11.06 8.24 -2.44
CA THR A 119 -10.33 7.39 -1.49
C THR A 119 -11.24 6.35 -0.84
N ASN A 120 -10.72 5.49 0.02
CA ASN A 120 -11.51 4.59 0.84
C ASN A 120 -11.47 5.00 2.33
N HIS A 121 -12.37 4.44 3.13
CA HIS A 121 -12.48 4.76 4.55
C HIS A 121 -11.19 4.48 5.33
N ALA A 122 -10.53 3.35 5.05
CA ALA A 122 -9.30 2.98 5.75
C ALA A 122 -8.19 4.00 5.51
N HIS A 123 -8.01 4.46 4.27
CA HIS A 123 -7.01 5.48 3.95
C HIS A 123 -7.36 6.85 4.51
N LEU A 124 -8.66 7.20 4.55
CA LEU A 124 -9.11 8.46 5.14
C LEU A 124 -8.80 8.51 6.64
N ILE A 125 -9.04 7.41 7.36
CA ILE A 125 -8.81 7.31 8.80
C ILE A 125 -7.30 7.26 9.12
N HIS A 126 -6.51 6.59 8.27
CA HIS A 126 -5.08 6.38 8.48
C HIS A 126 -4.21 7.56 8.05
N SER A 127 -4.82 8.64 7.56
CA SER A 127 -4.07 9.80 7.08
C SER A 127 -3.39 10.52 8.25
N ASP A 128 -2.05 10.51 8.26
CA ASP A 128 -1.25 11.36 9.15
C ASP A 128 -1.69 12.82 9.03
N GLN A 129 -2.13 13.41 10.14
CA GLN A 129 -2.79 14.71 10.13
C GLN A 129 -1.88 15.86 9.66
N GLU A 130 -0.56 15.77 9.85
CA GLU A 130 0.32 16.93 9.66
C GLU A 130 0.81 17.16 8.22
N ASN A 131 0.68 16.22 7.30
CA ASN A 131 1.16 16.37 5.90
C ASN A 131 0.31 15.59 4.89
N SER A 132 -0.94 15.34 5.22
CA SER A 132 -1.85 14.57 4.38
C SER A 132 -2.22 15.32 3.10
N ILE A 133 -2.34 14.59 1.99
CA ILE A 133 -2.91 15.08 0.73
C ILE A 133 -4.38 15.52 0.91
N TYR A 134 -5.07 15.00 1.93
CA TYR A 134 -6.47 15.36 2.23
C TYR A 134 -6.65 16.79 2.70
N GLN A 135 -5.59 17.45 3.19
CA GLN A 135 -5.61 18.88 3.53
C GLN A 135 -5.77 19.79 2.31
N LEU A 136 -5.67 19.25 1.10
CA LEU A 136 -5.91 19.99 -0.15
C LEU A 136 -7.40 20.11 -0.50
N PHE A 137 -8.29 19.45 0.26
CA PHE A 137 -9.72 19.41 0.00
C PHE A 137 -10.47 20.07 1.16
N ASP A 138 -11.41 20.95 0.84
CA ASP A 138 -12.22 21.69 1.80
C ASP A 138 -13.40 20.84 2.32
N ASP A 139 -13.93 19.95 1.47
CA ASP A 139 -15.12 19.15 1.75
C ASP A 139 -14.84 17.65 1.64
N CYS A 140 -15.58 16.84 2.40
CA CYS A 140 -15.52 15.38 2.37
C CYS A 140 -16.94 14.80 2.28
N ILE A 141 -17.16 13.93 1.28
CA ILE A 141 -18.39 13.15 1.13
C ILE A 141 -18.07 11.70 1.49
N ILE A 142 -18.74 11.17 2.51
CA ILE A 142 -18.54 9.80 2.98
C ILE A 142 -19.75 8.96 2.59
N ASP A 143 -19.57 8.11 1.59
CA ASP A 143 -20.54 7.08 1.24
C ASP A 143 -20.49 5.94 2.26
N GLU A 144 -21.64 5.28 2.53
CA GLU A 144 -21.74 4.21 3.52
C GLU A 144 -21.16 4.58 4.90
N ALA A 145 -21.38 5.81 5.37
CA ALA A 145 -20.78 6.37 6.59
C ALA A 145 -21.00 5.51 7.84
N HIS A 146 -22.05 4.67 7.85
CA HIS A 146 -22.33 3.72 8.95
C HIS A 146 -21.21 2.69 9.17
N ARG A 147 -20.36 2.44 8.16
CA ARG A 147 -19.22 1.51 8.23
C ARG A 147 -17.94 2.16 8.76
N LEU A 148 -17.92 3.48 8.91
CA LEU A 148 -16.72 4.21 9.35
C LEU A 148 -16.21 3.76 10.74
N PRO A 149 -17.08 3.54 11.75
CA PRO A 149 -16.65 3.03 13.05
C PRO A 149 -15.96 1.66 12.97
N ASP A 150 -16.45 0.74 12.14
CA ASP A 150 -15.85 -0.58 11.95
C ASP A 150 -14.44 -0.47 11.35
N TYR A 151 -14.26 0.41 10.38
CA TYR A 151 -12.93 0.68 9.80
C TYR A 151 -11.99 1.31 10.83
N ALA A 152 -12.47 2.22 11.66
CA ALA A 152 -11.66 2.83 12.71
C ALA A 152 -11.23 1.81 13.77
N LEU A 153 -12.13 0.90 14.18
CA LEU A 153 -11.79 -0.19 15.10
C LEU A 153 -10.75 -1.14 14.51
N ASN A 154 -10.91 -1.55 13.26
CA ASN A 154 -9.96 -2.42 12.58
C ASN A 154 -8.55 -1.82 12.47
N GLN A 155 -8.43 -0.49 12.45
CA GLN A 155 -7.12 0.19 12.40
C GLN A 155 -6.34 0.10 13.73
N VAL A 156 -7.04 0.02 14.85
CA VAL A 156 -6.41 -0.09 16.19
C VAL A 156 -6.31 -1.54 16.68
N THR A 157 -6.88 -2.50 15.93
CA THR A 157 -6.83 -3.92 16.25
C THR A 157 -5.60 -4.54 15.60
N ASN A 158 -4.73 -5.12 16.41
CA ASN A 158 -3.62 -5.94 15.93
C ASN A 158 -4.05 -7.40 15.88
N GLU A 159 -4.02 -8.00 14.70
CA GLU A 159 -4.25 -9.44 14.52
C GLU A 159 -2.92 -10.18 14.47
N LEU A 160 -2.77 -11.18 15.34
CA LEU A 160 -1.66 -12.11 15.30
C LEU A 160 -2.09 -13.35 14.50
N ASN A 161 -1.62 -13.45 13.27
CA ASN A 161 -1.86 -14.60 12.42
C ASN A 161 -0.85 -15.70 12.70
N TYR A 162 -1.30 -16.93 12.88
CA TYR A 162 -0.46 -18.11 13.07
C TYR A 162 0.60 -18.27 11.97
N SER A 163 0.20 -18.05 10.71
CA SER A 163 1.11 -18.12 9.55
C SER A 163 2.27 -17.13 9.64
N ASP A 164 2.00 -15.92 10.11
CA ASP A 164 3.00 -14.85 10.22
C ASP A 164 3.98 -15.17 11.36
N ILE A 165 3.46 -15.65 12.50
CA ILE A 165 4.28 -16.10 13.64
C ILE A 165 5.18 -17.26 13.20
N LYS A 166 4.61 -18.26 12.53
CA LYS A 166 5.35 -19.44 12.06
C LYS A 166 6.45 -19.08 11.06
N TYR A 167 6.17 -18.12 10.15
CA TYR A 167 7.15 -17.63 9.21
C TYR A 167 8.30 -16.89 9.93
N GLN A 168 7.99 -15.98 10.83
CA GLN A 168 8.99 -15.23 11.61
C GLN A 168 9.85 -16.16 12.46
N LEU A 169 9.24 -17.17 13.10
CA LEU A 169 9.97 -18.19 13.84
C LEU A 169 10.87 -19.02 12.93
N GLY A 170 10.46 -19.31 11.70
CA GLY A 170 11.29 -19.99 10.69
C GLY A 170 12.56 -19.22 10.32
N LEU A 171 12.57 -17.91 10.44
CA LEU A 171 13.73 -17.05 10.17
C LEU A 171 14.79 -17.06 11.30
N ILE A 172 14.40 -17.36 12.54
CA ILE A 172 15.26 -17.29 13.74
C ILE A 172 16.24 -18.48 13.86
N GLY A 173 16.10 -19.52 13.05
CA GLY A 173 16.99 -20.69 13.03
C GLY A 173 16.45 -21.91 13.79
N LYS A 174 16.86 -23.11 13.36
CA LYS A 174 16.23 -24.37 13.79
C LYS A 174 16.40 -24.73 15.28
N ASN A 175 17.46 -24.29 15.94
CA ASN A 175 17.79 -24.77 17.30
C ASN A 175 17.06 -24.05 18.44
N GLU A 176 16.58 -22.83 18.22
CA GLU A 176 15.79 -22.07 19.21
C GLU A 176 14.27 -22.21 18.98
N ASN A 177 13.87 -22.67 17.82
CA ASN A 177 12.48 -22.70 17.36
C ASN A 177 11.62 -23.82 17.93
N GLU A 178 12.19 -24.97 18.33
CA GLU A 178 11.33 -26.09 18.80
C GLU A 178 10.50 -25.76 20.03
N LYS A 179 11.02 -24.96 20.94
CA LYS A 179 10.27 -24.54 22.14
C LYS A 179 9.19 -23.51 21.81
N LEU A 180 9.48 -22.59 20.91
CA LEU A 180 8.54 -21.55 20.48
C LEU A 180 7.43 -22.12 19.60
N LEU A 181 7.75 -23.04 18.68
CA LEU A 181 6.75 -23.73 17.86
C LEU A 181 5.80 -24.57 18.73
N LYS A 182 6.30 -25.27 19.76
CA LYS A 182 5.45 -25.99 20.72
C LYS A 182 4.55 -25.08 21.54
N LEU A 183 5.00 -23.84 21.83
CA LEU A 183 4.18 -22.83 22.52
C LEU A 183 3.06 -22.30 21.59
N VAL A 184 3.35 -22.10 20.31
CA VAL A 184 2.37 -21.65 19.30
C VAL A 184 1.33 -22.75 19.03
N ASP A 185 1.76 -24.02 18.91
CA ASP A 185 0.86 -25.16 18.74
C ASP A 185 -0.06 -25.40 20.00
N HIS A 186 0.40 -24.94 21.19
CA HIS A 186 -0.41 -25.00 22.43
C HIS A 186 -1.46 -23.88 22.52
N LEU A 187 -1.28 -22.78 21.77
CA LEU A 187 -2.25 -21.69 21.74
C LEU A 187 -3.42 -21.95 20.74
N GLU A 188 -3.33 -23.00 19.94
CA GLU A 188 -4.39 -23.45 19.03
C GLU A 188 -5.38 -24.46 19.67
N GLN A 189 -5.12 -24.94 20.88
CA GLN A 189 -6.03 -25.81 21.63
C GLN A 189 -6.85 -25.04 22.66
#